data_559461b97eb71288237f7e841d994b25
#
_entry.id   559461b97eb71288237f7e841d994b25
#
_cell.length_a   1.000
_cell.length_b   1.000
_cell.length_c   1.000
_cell.angle_alpha   90.00
_cell.angle_beta   90.00
_cell.angle_gamma   90.00
#
_symmetry.space_group_name_H-M   'P 1'
#
loop_
_entity.id
_entity.type
_entity.pdbx_description
1 polymer ?
#
loop_
_entity_poly.entity_id
_entity_poly.type
_entity_poly.pdbx_seq_one_letter_code
_entity_poly.pdbx_strand_id
1 'polypeptide(L)'
;MSASTFIIPMEPRGKGRPRATSIGGRARQYTPKSTRRWESEFAARAERYMPADPLCGPVALMVVFVFKRPQRLNRKKDHQGLIPHDRKPDLDNCLKSTIDGLGAWFEHGDQQIHQIHAMKYYAERAARPRIEITIKEMRDV
;
A
#
# COMPACT_ATOMS: atom_id res chain seq x y z
N MET A 1 -21.15 10.57 4.13
CA MET A 1 -20.12 9.72 3.52
C MET A 1 -19.05 10.60 2.91
N SER A 2 -17.79 10.36 3.23
CA SER A 2 -16.67 11.18 2.75
C SER A 2 -15.65 10.27 2.11
N ALA A 3 -15.16 10.65 0.92
CA ALA A 3 -14.22 9.85 0.16
C ALA A 3 -13.02 10.68 -0.26
N SER A 4 -11.84 10.10 -0.19
CA SER A 4 -10.58 10.67 -0.68
C SER A 4 -9.96 9.71 -1.68
N THR A 5 -9.61 10.22 -2.86
CA THR A 5 -8.93 9.45 -3.89
C THR A 5 -7.63 10.15 -4.26
N PHE A 6 -6.52 9.43 -4.21
CA PHE A 6 -5.21 10.01 -4.50
C PHE A 6 -4.25 8.95 -5.02
N ILE A 7 -3.15 9.43 -5.61
CA ILE A 7 -2.10 8.58 -6.19
C ILE A 7 -0.78 8.90 -5.51
N ILE A 8 -0.09 7.86 -5.05
CA ILE A 8 1.26 7.97 -4.50
C ILE A 8 2.23 7.46 -5.58
N PRO A 9 3.12 8.31 -6.11
CA PRO A 9 4.05 7.93 -7.18
C PRO A 9 5.26 7.18 -6.63
N MET A 10 5.02 6.00 -6.09
CA MET A 10 6.04 5.11 -5.54
C MET A 10 5.83 3.70 -6.06
N GLU A 11 6.93 2.94 -6.20
CA GLU A 11 6.86 1.51 -6.46
C GLU A 11 6.21 0.84 -5.25
N PRO A 12 5.14 0.04 -5.43
CA PRO A 12 4.59 -0.71 -4.32
C PRO A 12 5.62 -1.65 -3.71
N ARG A 13 5.50 -1.93 -2.41
CA ARG A 13 6.43 -2.81 -1.72
C ARG A 13 5.69 -3.75 -0.78
N GLY A 14 6.08 -5.02 -0.81
CA GLY A 14 5.57 -5.99 0.14
C GLY A 14 6.16 -5.77 1.54
N LYS A 15 5.37 -6.07 2.57
CA LYS A 15 5.85 -6.00 3.96
C LYS A 15 6.96 -7.02 4.14
N GLY A 16 8.14 -6.55 4.54
CA GLY A 16 9.25 -7.44 4.88
C GLY A 16 8.90 -8.24 6.13
N ARG A 17 9.25 -9.54 6.12
CA ARG A 17 9.03 -10.37 7.30
C ARG A 17 9.91 -9.86 8.45
N PRO A 18 9.38 -9.80 9.69
CA PRO A 18 10.21 -9.48 10.84
C PRO A 18 11.37 -10.45 10.91
N ARG A 19 12.57 -9.93 11.18
CA ARG A 19 13.76 -10.73 11.34
C ARG A 19 14.00 -10.95 12.81
N ALA A 20 14.44 -12.17 13.17
CA ALA A 20 14.80 -12.50 14.54
C ALA A 20 16.28 -12.16 14.76
N THR A 21 16.58 -11.62 15.92
CA THR A 21 17.93 -11.41 16.39
C THR A 21 18.00 -11.78 17.87
N SER A 22 19.19 -12.07 18.38
CA SER A 22 19.41 -12.37 19.78
C SER A 22 20.22 -11.25 20.41
N ILE A 23 19.67 -10.64 21.45
CA ILE A 23 20.35 -9.58 22.23
C ILE A 23 20.31 -10.00 23.70
N GLY A 24 21.48 -10.16 24.32
CA GLY A 24 21.57 -10.57 25.73
C GLY A 24 20.92 -11.93 26.02
N GLY A 25 20.97 -12.86 25.04
CA GLY A 25 20.37 -14.19 25.19
C GLY A 25 18.86 -14.24 24.93
N ARG A 26 18.24 -13.13 24.55
CA ARG A 26 16.80 -13.07 24.25
C ARG A 26 16.57 -12.86 22.75
N ALA A 27 15.64 -13.63 22.19
CA ALA A 27 15.21 -13.46 20.82
C ALA A 27 14.34 -12.20 20.70
N ARG A 28 14.61 -11.39 19.67
CA ARG A 28 13.79 -10.20 19.35
C ARG A 28 13.48 -10.21 17.87
N GLN A 29 12.30 -9.70 17.51
CA GLN A 29 11.91 -9.51 16.13
C GLN A 29 12.00 -8.02 15.78
N TYR A 30 12.39 -7.71 14.55
CA TYR A 30 12.44 -6.34 14.07
C TYR A 30 12.06 -6.28 12.59
N THR A 31 11.48 -5.15 12.17
CA THR A 31 11.16 -4.89 10.77
C THR A 31 12.44 -4.48 10.03
N PRO A 32 12.73 -5.06 8.85
CA PRO A 32 13.90 -4.67 8.07
C PRO A 32 13.93 -3.16 7.81
N LYS A 33 15.12 -2.59 7.86
CA LYS A 33 15.35 -1.14 7.70
C LYS A 33 14.78 -0.59 6.39
N SER A 34 14.92 -1.33 5.30
CA SER A 34 14.41 -0.93 3.99
C SER A 34 12.88 -0.84 3.97
N THR A 35 12.18 -1.74 4.66
CA THR A 35 10.73 -1.70 4.79
C THR A 35 10.29 -0.49 5.61
N ARG A 36 10.97 -0.21 6.73
CA ARG A 36 10.66 0.97 7.54
C ARG A 36 10.86 2.27 6.77
N ARG A 37 11.90 2.35 5.96
CA ARG A 37 12.18 3.53 5.14
C ARG A 37 11.08 3.75 4.11
N TRP A 38 10.66 2.69 3.44
CA TRP A 38 9.56 2.76 2.47
C TRP A 38 8.26 3.21 3.14
N GLU A 39 7.91 2.59 4.29
CA GLU A 39 6.70 2.95 5.03
C GLU A 39 6.71 4.41 5.48
N SER A 40 7.85 4.90 5.96
CA SER A 40 7.98 6.30 6.39
C SER A 40 7.77 7.26 5.22
N GLU A 41 8.36 6.97 4.08
CA GLU A 41 8.19 7.80 2.89
C GLU A 41 6.74 7.77 2.40
N PHE A 42 6.14 6.57 2.35
CA PHE A 42 4.75 6.41 1.96
C PHE A 42 3.82 7.19 2.90
N ALA A 43 4.02 7.03 4.21
CA ALA A 43 3.22 7.72 5.22
C ALA A 43 3.29 9.25 5.05
N ALA A 44 4.49 9.78 4.86
CA ALA A 44 4.69 11.22 4.68
C ALA A 44 3.94 11.74 3.45
N ARG A 45 3.96 10.99 2.36
CA ARG A 45 3.25 11.38 1.12
C ARG A 45 1.73 11.26 1.29
N ALA A 46 1.26 10.21 1.94
CA ALA A 46 -0.16 9.98 2.14
C ALA A 46 -0.78 11.01 3.10
N GLU A 47 -0.03 11.49 4.08
CA GLU A 47 -0.50 12.50 5.03
C GLU A 47 -0.90 13.81 4.36
N ARG A 48 -0.33 14.12 3.20
CA ARG A 48 -0.69 15.32 2.43
C ARG A 48 -2.14 15.34 1.98
N TYR A 49 -2.76 14.18 1.90
CA TYR A 49 -4.14 14.03 1.42
C TYR A 49 -5.13 13.83 2.57
N MET A 50 -4.63 13.78 3.82
CA MET A 50 -5.48 13.56 4.98
C MET A 50 -6.44 14.74 5.21
N PRO A 51 -7.67 14.44 5.69
CA PRO A 51 -8.52 15.50 6.24
C PRO A 51 -7.89 16.09 7.52
N ALA A 52 -8.42 17.22 7.98
CA ALA A 52 -7.90 17.92 9.17
C ALA A 52 -7.84 17.01 10.40
N ASP A 53 -8.88 16.19 10.59
CA ASP A 53 -8.96 15.23 11.70
C ASP A 53 -8.90 13.80 11.16
N PRO A 54 -8.31 12.85 11.92
CA PRO A 54 -8.33 11.45 11.54
C PRO A 54 -9.75 10.92 11.39
N LEU A 55 -9.89 9.89 10.56
CA LEU A 55 -11.18 9.22 10.38
C LEU A 55 -11.52 8.41 11.63
N CYS A 56 -12.77 8.48 12.09
CA CYS A 56 -13.19 7.81 13.32
C CYS A 56 -14.26 6.73 13.10
N GLY A 57 -14.89 6.68 11.94
CA GLY A 57 -15.93 5.71 11.62
C GLY A 57 -15.42 4.51 10.81
N PRO A 58 -16.33 3.61 10.40
CA PRO A 58 -15.97 2.49 9.53
C PRO A 58 -15.42 2.98 8.20
N VAL A 59 -14.38 2.32 7.70
CA VAL A 59 -13.68 2.73 6.48
C VAL A 59 -13.72 1.62 5.43
N ALA A 60 -14.05 2.00 4.20
CA ALA A 60 -13.85 1.16 3.02
C ALA A 60 -12.58 1.62 2.30
N LEU A 61 -11.71 0.68 1.97
CA LEU A 61 -10.42 0.95 1.34
C LEU A 61 -10.35 0.26 -0.03
N MET A 62 -9.95 1.02 -1.05
CA MET A 62 -9.62 0.45 -2.34
C MET A 62 -8.17 0.84 -2.69
N VAL A 63 -7.37 -0.16 -3.09
CA VAL A 63 -5.96 0.06 -3.43
C VAL A 63 -5.64 -0.66 -4.74
N VAL A 64 -5.04 0.07 -5.67
CA VAL A 64 -4.48 -0.50 -6.89
C VAL A 64 -2.97 -0.34 -6.83
N PHE A 65 -2.27 -1.47 -6.77
CA PHE A 65 -0.81 -1.51 -6.78
C PHE A 65 -0.34 -1.66 -8.22
N VAL A 66 0.40 -0.68 -8.71
CA VAL A 66 0.89 -0.68 -10.09
C VAL A 66 2.42 -0.70 -10.05
N PHE A 67 2.98 -1.82 -10.46
CA PHE A 67 4.42 -2.10 -10.43
C PHE A 67 5.07 -1.74 -11.76
N LYS A 68 6.37 -1.47 -11.71
CA LYS A 68 7.16 -1.26 -12.92
C LYS A 68 7.01 -2.49 -13.83
N ARG A 69 6.75 -2.23 -15.13
CA ARG A 69 6.65 -3.31 -16.12
C ARG A 69 8.03 -3.94 -16.33
N PRO A 70 8.17 -5.26 -16.19
CA PRO A 70 9.44 -5.92 -16.47
C PRO A 70 9.69 -6.00 -17.98
N GLN A 71 10.96 -6.10 -18.36
CA GLN A 71 11.34 -6.18 -19.79
C GLN A 71 10.72 -7.37 -20.50
N ARG A 72 10.54 -8.50 -19.81
CA ARG A 72 9.91 -9.72 -20.39
C ARG A 72 8.48 -9.48 -20.88
N LEU A 73 7.83 -8.40 -20.41
CA LEU A 73 6.46 -8.03 -20.79
C LEU A 73 6.40 -6.71 -21.55
N ASN A 74 7.56 -6.25 -22.04
CA ASN A 74 7.65 -4.98 -22.76
C ASN A 74 8.05 -5.17 -24.21
N ARG A 75 7.59 -6.28 -24.81
CA ARG A 75 7.81 -6.60 -26.22
C ARG A 75 6.67 -6.02 -27.07
N LYS A 76 6.89 -5.91 -28.38
CA LYS A 76 5.85 -5.38 -29.29
C LYS A 76 4.52 -6.12 -29.19
N LYS A 77 4.57 -7.45 -28.95
CA LYS A 77 3.37 -8.30 -28.87
C LYS A 77 2.64 -8.20 -27.52
N ASP A 78 3.27 -7.61 -26.51
CA ASP A 78 2.68 -7.55 -25.19
C ASP A 78 1.61 -6.47 -25.10
N HIS A 79 0.61 -6.69 -24.23
CA HIS A 79 -0.48 -5.77 -24.02
C HIS A 79 0.03 -4.37 -23.65
N GLN A 80 -0.61 -3.32 -24.17
CA GLN A 80 -0.20 -1.94 -23.93
C GLN A 80 -0.66 -1.40 -22.58
N GLY A 81 -1.83 -1.86 -22.12
CA GLY A 81 -2.42 -1.41 -20.85
C GLY A 81 -1.90 -2.18 -19.64
N LEU A 82 -2.61 -2.07 -18.55
CA LEU A 82 -2.29 -2.79 -17.31
C LEU A 82 -2.29 -4.30 -17.56
N ILE A 83 -1.32 -4.98 -16.97
CA ILE A 83 -1.21 -6.45 -17.02
C ILE A 83 -1.32 -6.98 -15.59
N PRO A 84 -2.21 -7.97 -15.33
CA PRO A 84 -2.27 -8.56 -13.99
C PRO A 84 -0.91 -9.08 -13.54
N HIS A 85 -0.53 -8.74 -12.31
CA HIS A 85 0.77 -9.10 -11.74
C HIS A 85 0.62 -10.40 -10.95
N ASP A 86 1.21 -11.47 -11.42
CA ASP A 86 1.05 -12.81 -10.85
C ASP A 86 2.31 -13.36 -10.15
N ARG A 87 3.21 -12.48 -9.74
CA ARG A 87 4.47 -12.85 -9.07
C ARG A 87 4.64 -12.10 -7.76
N LYS A 88 5.71 -12.41 -7.04
CA LYS A 88 6.07 -11.70 -5.80
C LYS A 88 6.24 -10.19 -6.07
N PRO A 89 5.93 -9.33 -5.11
CA PRO A 89 5.43 -9.67 -3.77
C PRO A 89 3.94 -10.03 -3.77
N ASP A 90 3.51 -10.76 -2.74
CA ASP A 90 2.12 -11.17 -2.59
C ASP A 90 1.21 -9.96 -2.36
N LEU A 91 -0.02 -10.02 -2.86
CA LEU A 91 -0.99 -8.93 -2.74
C LEU A 91 -1.25 -8.55 -1.28
N ASP A 92 -1.42 -9.53 -0.40
CA ASP A 92 -1.67 -9.28 1.03
C ASP A 92 -0.48 -8.60 1.72
N ASN A 93 0.75 -8.92 1.31
CA ASN A 93 1.94 -8.25 1.85
C ASN A 93 2.02 -6.79 1.42
N CYS A 94 1.67 -6.49 0.17
CA CYS A 94 1.60 -5.11 -0.33
C CYS A 94 0.54 -4.33 0.42
N LEU A 95 -0.60 -4.96 0.65
CA LEU A 95 -1.70 -4.34 1.39
C LEU A 95 -1.31 -4.04 2.83
N LYS A 96 -0.62 -4.96 3.49
CA LYS A 96 -0.18 -4.77 4.87
C LYS A 96 0.77 -3.58 5.02
N SER A 97 1.78 -3.47 4.16
CA SER A 97 2.72 -2.35 4.22
C SER A 97 2.01 -1.02 3.97
N THR A 98 1.04 -1.00 3.06
CA THR A 98 0.26 0.19 2.73
C THR A 98 -0.65 0.60 3.89
N ILE A 99 -1.36 -0.34 4.49
CA ILE A 99 -2.24 -0.07 5.64
C ILE A 99 -1.41 0.43 6.82
N ASP A 100 -0.26 -0.18 7.09
CA ASP A 100 0.64 0.29 8.15
C ASP A 100 1.10 1.73 7.89
N GLY A 101 1.40 2.06 6.63
CA GLY A 101 1.77 3.42 6.24
C GLY A 101 0.63 4.43 6.30
N LEU A 102 -0.62 3.97 6.27
CA LEU A 102 -1.80 4.83 6.40
C LEU A 102 -2.25 5.03 7.85
N GLY A 103 -1.47 4.55 8.82
CA GLY A 103 -1.88 4.51 10.23
C GLY A 103 -2.38 5.83 10.78
N ALA A 104 -1.78 6.96 10.40
CA ALA A 104 -2.17 8.28 10.87
C ALA A 104 -3.60 8.69 10.43
N TRP A 105 -4.13 8.07 9.37
CA TRP A 105 -5.48 8.34 8.87
C TRP A 105 -6.58 7.86 9.83
N PHE A 106 -6.28 6.86 10.67
CA PHE A 106 -7.28 6.16 11.47
C PHE A 106 -7.13 6.48 12.95
N GLU A 107 -8.12 7.14 13.53
CA GLU A 107 -8.10 7.51 14.94
C GLU A 107 -7.97 6.27 15.86
N HIS A 108 -8.64 5.19 15.50
CA HIS A 108 -8.70 3.96 16.29
C HIS A 108 -7.89 2.81 15.65
N GLY A 109 -7.05 3.10 14.66
CA GLY A 109 -6.23 2.11 13.99
C GLY A 109 -6.92 1.41 12.82
N ASP A 110 -6.22 0.47 12.22
CA ASP A 110 -6.69 -0.24 11.03
C ASP A 110 -7.90 -1.15 11.28
N GLN A 111 -8.26 -1.39 12.54
CA GLN A 111 -9.50 -2.10 12.89
C GLN A 111 -10.75 -1.39 12.36
N GLN A 112 -10.67 -0.10 12.03
CA GLN A 112 -11.78 0.64 11.43
C GLN A 112 -12.10 0.19 10.01
N ILE A 113 -11.16 -0.48 9.34
CA ILE A 113 -11.36 -0.94 7.96
C ILE A 113 -12.28 -2.16 7.97
N HIS A 114 -13.47 -2.00 7.36
CA HIS A 114 -14.44 -3.09 7.30
C HIS A 114 -14.57 -3.68 5.89
N GLN A 115 -14.00 -3.03 4.88
CA GLN A 115 -14.11 -3.47 3.50
C GLN A 115 -12.82 -3.10 2.75
N ILE A 116 -12.28 -4.05 1.99
CA ILE A 116 -11.07 -3.83 1.21
C ILE A 116 -11.26 -4.40 -0.19
N HIS A 117 -10.91 -3.58 -1.20
CA HIS A 117 -10.72 -4.03 -2.57
C HIS A 117 -9.28 -3.74 -2.94
N ALA A 118 -8.52 -4.77 -3.27
CA ALA A 118 -7.10 -4.63 -3.60
C ALA A 118 -6.80 -5.35 -4.91
N MET A 119 -6.00 -4.73 -5.75
CA MET A 119 -5.61 -5.26 -7.06
C MET A 119 -4.14 -4.98 -7.32
N LYS A 120 -3.50 -5.85 -8.09
CA LYS A 120 -2.08 -5.78 -8.36
C LYS A 120 -1.83 -5.92 -9.86
N TYR A 121 -1.16 -4.93 -10.45
CA TYR A 121 -0.88 -4.88 -11.89
C TYR A 121 0.55 -4.46 -12.16
N TYR A 122 1.03 -4.80 -13.36
CA TYR A 122 2.16 -4.12 -13.96
C TYR A 122 1.65 -2.88 -14.71
N ALA A 123 2.44 -1.82 -14.70
CA ALA A 123 2.09 -0.55 -15.30
C ALA A 123 1.83 -0.67 -16.80
N GLU A 124 1.03 0.24 -17.30
CA GLU A 124 0.85 0.45 -18.74
C GLU A 124 2.20 0.75 -19.38
N ARG A 125 2.32 0.50 -20.67
CA ARG A 125 3.55 0.77 -21.41
C ARG A 125 3.95 2.24 -21.24
N ALA A 126 5.22 2.45 -20.90
CA ALA A 126 5.79 3.78 -20.65
C ALA A 126 5.23 4.53 -19.44
N ALA A 127 4.38 3.91 -18.63
CA ALA A 127 3.87 4.52 -17.40
C ALA A 127 4.77 4.19 -16.22
N ARG A 128 4.70 5.03 -15.17
CA ARG A 128 5.47 4.86 -13.95
C ARG A 128 4.72 4.01 -12.93
N PRO A 129 5.44 3.32 -12.04
CA PRO A 129 4.80 2.63 -10.93
C PRO A 129 4.10 3.63 -10.00
N ARG A 130 3.06 3.16 -9.34
CA ARG A 130 2.26 4.01 -8.45
C ARG A 130 1.36 3.16 -7.57
N ILE A 131 0.78 3.79 -6.56
CA ILE A 131 -0.26 3.22 -5.71
C ILE A 131 -1.46 4.15 -5.78
N GLU A 132 -2.59 3.63 -6.25
CA GLU A 132 -3.84 4.39 -6.33
C GLU A 132 -4.71 4.01 -5.15
N ILE A 133 -5.14 4.98 -4.37
CA ILE A 133 -5.85 4.75 -3.11
C ILE A 133 -7.16 5.51 -3.09
N THR A 134 -8.23 4.83 -2.65
CA THR A 134 -9.50 5.46 -2.32
C THR A 134 -9.86 5.04 -0.90
N ILE A 135 -10.09 6.02 -0.06
CA ILE A 135 -10.49 5.83 1.35
C ILE A 135 -11.85 6.48 1.52
N LYS A 136 -12.84 5.69 1.98
CA LYS A 136 -14.21 6.14 2.15
C LYS A 136 -14.64 5.89 3.59
N GLU A 137 -15.01 6.95 4.31
CA GLU A 137 -15.53 6.85 5.66
C GLU A 137 -17.05 6.82 5.63
N MET A 138 -17.62 5.85 6.34
CA MET A 138 -19.07 5.67 6.47
C MET A 138 -19.51 6.34 7.77
N ARG A 139 -20.09 7.55 7.69
CA ARG A 139 -20.42 8.34 8.89
C ARG A 139 -21.81 8.11 9.45
N ASP A 140 -22.74 7.65 8.62
CA ASP A 140 -24.14 7.52 8.95
C ASP A 140 -24.57 6.07 9.17
N VAL A 141 -23.73 5.31 9.86
CA VAL A 141 -23.98 3.87 10.08
C VAL A 141 -24.28 3.62 11.55
#